data_e28584bc6cc06494a5d943a02c3d1421
#
_entry.id   e28584bc6cc06494a5d943a02c3d1421
#
_cell.length_a   1.000
_cell.length_b   1.000
_cell.length_c   1.000
_cell.angle_alpha   90.00
_cell.angle_beta   90.00
_cell.angle_gamma   90.00
#
_symmetry.space_group_name_H-M   'P 1'
#
loop_
_entity.id
_entity.type
_entity.pdbx_description
1 polymer ?
#
loop_
_entity_poly.entity_id
_entity_poly.type
_entity_poly.pdbx_seq_one_letter_code
_entity_poly.pdbx_strand_id
1 'polypeptide(L)'
;MKRLLIALIVILPLHCSLGQALSPYYKIKSAERVKQVLKDFESAFGLLANPYIVDREERDEANDRMYASLRRDARFENDLIPGNRGTKTIDFEEYKRIALIGYKKGGLSCHFEWEEAEFQSIPEGYLVLFYGKKSLFGNYQGQKRLQLENVPCRAGVFMKMDGNQVTEARIGFMDTDSKKKSNATISLIDQRNPLELVTLPEMIDKLARQIIRSLPEKEVWKLFIEEITFDGLGISNGFSKQLTGTLKSSLARMSGNIYTDPTSTSPGSLLKLRGRYYKSGNFLKIGVQIFDGLDHATGFALSSEILLANIPNAGIEPAGKLVGDASRVQAIVAAGKDDEPVASDDELLLEVSTDKGYGPQSYREGDTMTLKVRANKPCTVRMIYQDASKNIVQLRNKDFTIATDAVGKWIYMPEQFECAAPFGFEMLFAYATEGKFKPIEKTQSQNGFTFILDELKNVVALTTENGGKLKIARCTIPITTQPRRNAP
;
A
#
# COMPACT_ATOMS: atom_id res chain seq x y z
N MET A 1 29.89 66.37 57.63
CA MET A 1 29.38 65.93 56.33
C MET A 1 29.76 64.44 56.10
N LYS A 2 28.81 63.50 56.44
CA LYS A 2 29.00 62.07 56.25
C LYS A 2 28.47 61.69 54.90
N ARG A 3 29.32 61.21 53.99
CA ARG A 3 28.89 60.66 52.69
C ARG A 3 28.46 59.19 52.89
N LEU A 4 27.15 58.92 52.63
CA LEU A 4 26.57 57.60 52.63
C LEU A 4 26.86 56.97 51.26
N LEU A 5 27.65 55.88 51.24
CA LEU A 5 27.93 55.11 50.03
C LEU A 5 26.85 54.02 49.92
N ILE A 6 25.90 54.21 49.01
CA ILE A 6 24.86 53.20 48.71
C ILE A 6 25.50 52.21 47.69
N ALA A 7 25.82 51.01 48.14
CA ALA A 7 26.23 49.94 47.28
C ALA A 7 24.97 49.36 46.60
N LEU A 8 24.82 49.60 45.31
CA LEU A 8 23.82 48.98 44.47
C LEU A 8 24.19 47.53 44.18
N ILE A 9 23.64 46.57 44.91
CA ILE A 9 23.78 45.15 44.60
C ILE A 9 22.85 44.85 43.44
N VAL A 10 23.41 44.78 42.23
CA VAL A 10 22.69 44.26 41.06
C VAL A 10 22.57 42.74 41.23
N ILE A 11 21.42 42.32 41.71
CA ILE A 11 21.06 40.89 41.70
C ILE A 11 20.73 40.56 40.24
N LEU A 12 21.71 40.08 39.50
CA LEU A 12 21.45 39.38 38.23
C LEU A 12 20.66 38.12 38.56
N PRO A 13 19.45 37.93 38.02
CA PRO A 13 18.77 36.66 38.14
C PRO A 13 19.60 35.61 37.37
N LEU A 14 20.32 34.78 38.10
CA LEU A 14 20.80 33.51 37.59
C LEU A 14 19.56 32.73 37.15
N HIS A 15 19.18 32.86 35.90
CA HIS A 15 18.27 31.92 35.25
C HIS A 15 19.03 30.61 35.07
N CYS A 16 19.24 29.89 36.19
CA CYS A 16 19.32 28.46 36.10
C CYS A 16 17.97 27.98 35.59
N SER A 17 17.85 27.73 34.28
CA SER A 17 16.80 26.95 33.74
C SER A 17 16.94 25.51 34.26
N LEU A 18 16.52 25.31 35.52
CA LEU A 18 16.16 23.98 36.00
C LEU A 18 15.15 23.46 35.00
N GLY A 19 15.60 22.51 34.17
CA GLY A 19 14.76 21.89 33.16
C GLY A 19 13.42 21.49 33.78
N GLN A 20 12.38 22.24 33.45
CA GLN A 20 11.02 21.90 33.91
C GLN A 20 10.72 20.48 33.42
N ALA A 21 10.49 19.58 34.37
CA ALA A 21 10.11 18.23 34.03
C ALA A 21 8.85 18.30 33.16
N LEU A 22 8.94 17.78 31.94
CA LEU A 22 7.80 17.71 31.02
C LEU A 22 6.62 17.04 31.72
N SER A 23 5.45 17.66 31.65
CA SER A 23 4.24 17.02 32.15
C SER A 23 3.96 15.73 31.35
N PRO A 24 3.22 14.78 31.92
CA PRO A 24 2.88 13.53 31.19
C PRO A 24 2.24 13.77 29.83
N TYR A 25 1.38 14.77 29.70
CA TYR A 25 0.76 15.17 28.44
C TYR A 25 1.79 15.60 27.38
N TYR A 26 2.73 16.47 27.74
CA TYR A 26 3.75 16.92 26.79
C TYR A 26 4.77 15.83 26.47
N LYS A 27 5.05 14.91 27.36
CA LYS A 27 5.88 13.74 27.08
C LYS A 27 5.23 12.88 25.98
N ILE A 28 3.94 12.58 26.08
CA ILE A 28 3.21 11.78 25.10
C ILE A 28 3.23 12.47 23.73
N LYS A 29 2.82 13.74 23.68
CA LYS A 29 2.78 14.52 22.43
C LYS A 29 4.15 14.66 21.78
N SER A 30 5.19 14.85 22.59
CA SER A 30 6.57 14.90 22.09
C SER A 30 7.05 13.54 21.60
N ALA A 31 6.73 12.44 22.31
CA ALA A 31 7.07 11.09 21.87
C ALA A 31 6.47 10.75 20.51
N GLU A 32 5.20 11.10 20.26
CA GLU A 32 4.56 10.88 18.95
C GLU A 32 5.28 11.64 17.82
N ARG A 33 5.66 12.91 18.07
CA ARG A 33 6.39 13.71 17.08
C ARG A 33 7.78 13.15 16.83
N VAL A 34 8.48 12.71 17.87
CA VAL A 34 9.82 12.12 17.76
C VAL A 34 9.75 10.73 17.12
N LYS A 35 8.69 9.96 17.36
CA LYS A 35 8.43 8.69 16.68
C LYS A 35 8.34 8.87 15.15
N GLN A 36 7.89 10.04 14.69
CA GLN A 36 7.87 10.32 13.24
C GLN A 36 9.28 10.31 12.62
N VAL A 37 10.30 10.80 13.34
CA VAL A 37 11.70 10.76 12.87
C VAL A 37 12.18 9.30 12.68
N LEU A 38 11.76 8.39 13.57
CA LEU A 38 12.07 6.96 13.43
C LEU A 38 11.36 6.33 12.23
N LYS A 39 10.13 6.74 11.96
CA LYS A 39 9.37 6.29 10.78
C LYS A 39 9.97 6.83 9.47
N ASP A 40 10.39 8.08 9.48
CA ASP A 40 11.03 8.71 8.31
C ASP A 40 12.36 8.02 7.99
N PHE A 41 13.14 7.67 9.02
CA PHE A 41 14.34 6.86 8.88
C PHE A 41 14.03 5.47 8.31
N GLU A 42 13.07 4.75 8.88
CA GLU A 42 12.64 3.41 8.41
C GLU A 42 12.25 3.44 6.94
N SER A 43 11.41 4.40 6.57
CA SER A 43 10.95 4.57 5.19
C SER A 43 12.11 4.86 4.23
N ALA A 44 12.97 5.82 4.58
CA ALA A 44 14.11 6.20 3.76
C ALA A 44 15.14 5.07 3.64
N PHE A 45 15.42 4.37 4.75
CA PHE A 45 16.33 3.23 4.77
C PHE A 45 15.81 2.05 3.94
N GLY A 46 14.51 1.75 4.05
CA GLY A 46 13.86 0.71 3.23
C GLY A 46 13.93 1.01 1.74
N LEU A 47 13.77 2.28 1.34
CA LEU A 47 13.95 2.71 -0.05
C LEU A 47 15.37 2.51 -0.54
N LEU A 48 16.36 3.00 0.22
CA LEU A 48 17.77 2.88 -0.16
C LEU A 48 18.23 1.42 -0.24
N ALA A 49 17.74 0.57 0.64
CA ALA A 49 18.08 -0.86 0.68
C ALA A 49 17.32 -1.68 -0.39
N ASN A 50 16.42 -1.07 -1.18
CA ASN A 50 15.72 -1.71 -2.26
C ASN A 50 16.52 -1.61 -3.57
N PRO A 51 17.05 -2.71 -4.14
CA PRO A 51 17.85 -2.69 -5.35
C PRO A 51 17.06 -2.41 -6.63
N TYR A 52 15.72 -2.46 -6.57
CA TYR A 52 14.85 -2.27 -7.72
C TYR A 52 14.46 -0.80 -7.94
N ILE A 53 14.81 0.09 -7.02
CA ILE A 53 14.64 1.53 -7.23
C ILE A 53 15.75 2.02 -8.15
N VAL A 54 15.38 2.33 -9.38
CA VAL A 54 16.30 2.75 -10.44
C VAL A 54 16.43 4.28 -10.48
N ASP A 55 15.40 4.99 -10.02
CA ASP A 55 15.37 6.45 -10.03
C ASP A 55 16.44 7.02 -9.09
N ARG A 56 17.34 7.82 -9.68
CA ARG A 56 18.45 8.45 -8.96
C ARG A 56 17.95 9.56 -8.03
N GLU A 57 17.00 10.36 -8.47
CA GLU A 57 16.45 11.48 -7.70
C GLU A 57 15.74 10.96 -6.45
N GLU A 58 14.93 9.91 -6.58
CA GLU A 58 14.27 9.24 -5.46
C GLU A 58 15.27 8.69 -4.43
N ARG A 59 16.39 8.13 -4.90
CA ARG A 59 17.47 7.65 -4.01
C ARG A 59 18.19 8.78 -3.30
N ASP A 60 18.45 9.88 -4.00
CA ASP A 60 19.12 11.04 -3.42
C ASP A 60 18.21 11.70 -2.37
N GLU A 61 16.92 11.87 -2.63
CA GLU A 61 15.95 12.35 -1.64
C GLU A 61 15.82 11.43 -0.41
N ALA A 62 15.78 10.10 -0.61
CA ALA A 62 15.72 9.14 0.49
C ALA A 62 17.01 9.23 1.33
N ASN A 63 18.16 9.39 0.70
CA ASN A 63 19.43 9.60 1.36
C ASN A 63 19.44 10.87 2.20
N ASP A 64 18.98 11.99 1.67
CA ASP A 64 18.92 13.27 2.37
C ASP A 64 17.96 13.22 3.57
N ARG A 65 16.77 12.63 3.42
CA ARG A 65 15.82 12.42 4.52
C ARG A 65 16.41 11.57 5.63
N MET A 66 17.16 10.54 5.27
CA MET A 66 17.80 9.66 6.24
C MET A 66 18.87 10.40 7.03
N TYR A 67 19.75 11.17 6.36
CA TYR A 67 20.75 11.98 7.05
C TYR A 67 20.12 13.10 7.90
N ALA A 68 19.03 13.69 7.46
CA ALA A 68 18.30 14.68 8.25
C ALA A 68 17.75 14.11 9.57
N SER A 69 17.42 12.81 9.59
CA SER A 69 16.92 12.11 10.79
C SER A 69 18.02 11.67 11.77
N LEU A 70 19.30 11.77 11.41
CA LEU A 70 20.41 11.22 12.17
C LEU A 70 21.31 12.30 12.79
N ARG A 71 21.92 11.96 13.93
CA ARG A 71 23.11 12.67 14.43
C ARG A 71 24.34 12.24 13.64
N ARG A 72 25.36 13.10 13.57
CA ARG A 72 26.63 12.78 12.90
C ARG A 72 27.38 11.62 13.54
N ASP A 73 27.22 11.45 14.86
CA ASP A 73 27.84 10.40 15.67
C ASP A 73 26.93 9.20 15.92
N ALA A 74 25.86 9.05 15.12
CA ALA A 74 24.88 7.98 15.26
C ALA A 74 25.54 6.59 15.17
N ARG A 75 25.13 5.69 16.08
CA ARG A 75 25.65 4.33 16.20
C ARG A 75 24.55 3.29 16.04
N PHE A 76 24.86 2.22 15.32
CA PHE A 76 23.93 1.13 15.04
C PHE A 76 24.54 -0.21 15.43
N GLU A 77 23.74 -1.10 15.98
CA GLU A 77 24.17 -2.47 16.13
C GLU A 77 24.39 -3.11 14.75
N ASN A 78 25.47 -3.88 14.61
CA ASN A 78 25.78 -4.58 13.36
C ASN A 78 24.95 -5.88 13.26
N ASP A 79 23.67 -5.75 13.04
CA ASP A 79 22.72 -6.87 12.92
C ASP A 79 22.36 -7.21 11.46
N LEU A 80 22.88 -6.43 10.51
CA LEU A 80 22.69 -6.69 9.08
C LEU A 80 23.53 -7.84 8.56
N ILE A 81 24.59 -8.23 9.26
CA ILE A 81 25.39 -9.40 8.90
C ILE A 81 24.87 -10.61 9.67
N PRO A 82 24.38 -11.67 9.00
CA PRO A 82 23.89 -12.85 9.71
C PRO A 82 24.93 -13.43 10.67
N GLY A 83 24.56 -13.55 11.94
CA GLY A 83 25.43 -14.05 13.02
C GLY A 83 26.15 -12.98 13.83
N ASN A 84 26.11 -11.71 13.46
CA ASN A 84 26.84 -10.62 14.17
C ASN A 84 25.98 -9.87 15.23
N ARG A 85 24.75 -10.29 15.45
CA ARG A 85 23.85 -9.64 16.39
C ARG A 85 24.46 -9.53 17.80
N GLY A 86 24.35 -8.37 18.41
CA GLY A 86 24.85 -8.10 19.78
C GLY A 86 26.37 -8.03 19.91
N THR A 87 27.11 -8.19 18.82
CA THR A 87 28.59 -8.33 18.91
C THR A 87 29.33 -7.01 18.74
N LYS A 88 28.78 -6.06 17.99
CA LYS A 88 29.51 -4.82 17.65
C LYS A 88 28.55 -3.69 17.27
N THR A 89 28.87 -2.49 17.73
CA THR A 89 28.24 -1.25 17.28
C THR A 89 29.13 -0.61 16.21
N ILE A 90 28.52 -0.19 15.12
CA ILE A 90 29.18 0.48 13.97
C ILE A 90 28.57 1.87 13.76
N ASP A 91 29.28 2.73 13.04
CA ASP A 91 28.72 4.01 12.62
C ASP A 91 27.69 3.81 11.50
N PHE A 92 26.97 4.89 11.22
CA PHE A 92 25.90 4.84 10.24
C PHE A 92 26.40 4.60 8.82
N GLU A 93 27.55 5.14 8.43
CA GLU A 93 28.11 4.96 7.08
C GLU A 93 28.43 3.48 6.81
N GLU A 94 29.00 2.81 7.80
CA GLU A 94 29.26 1.37 7.69
C GLU A 94 27.96 0.56 7.68
N TYR A 95 26.97 0.94 8.51
CA TYR A 95 25.65 0.28 8.52
C TYR A 95 24.95 0.41 7.16
N LYS A 96 24.94 1.62 6.59
CA LYS A 96 24.42 1.91 5.26
C LYS A 96 25.17 1.14 4.17
N ARG A 97 26.50 1.12 4.24
CA ARG A 97 27.34 0.37 3.28
C ARG A 97 27.01 -1.11 3.28
N ILE A 98 26.84 -1.72 4.45
CA ILE A 98 26.44 -3.14 4.57
C ILE A 98 25.06 -3.36 3.96
N ALA A 99 24.07 -2.48 4.21
CA ALA A 99 22.75 -2.57 3.61
C ALA A 99 22.80 -2.52 2.08
N LEU A 100 23.50 -1.53 1.51
CA LEU A 100 23.53 -1.32 0.05
C LEU A 100 24.33 -2.39 -0.69
N ILE A 101 25.47 -2.80 -0.15
CA ILE A 101 26.37 -3.77 -0.82
C ILE A 101 25.97 -5.19 -0.48
N GLY A 102 25.68 -5.45 0.80
CA GLY A 102 25.38 -6.81 1.28
C GLY A 102 24.05 -7.35 0.74
N TYR A 103 23.09 -6.46 0.46
CA TYR A 103 21.75 -6.81 0.00
C TYR A 103 21.46 -6.39 -1.43
N LYS A 104 22.48 -6.14 -2.24
CA LYS A 104 22.35 -5.74 -3.65
C LYS A 104 21.50 -6.69 -4.49
N LYS A 105 21.45 -7.99 -4.12
CA LYS A 105 20.59 -9.00 -4.76
C LYS A 105 19.40 -9.30 -3.86
N GLY A 106 18.23 -8.78 -4.20
CA GLY A 106 16.96 -9.09 -3.50
C GLY A 106 16.54 -8.12 -2.41
N GLY A 107 17.34 -7.10 -2.10
CA GLY A 107 17.00 -6.06 -1.13
C GLY A 107 17.03 -6.49 0.33
N LEU A 108 16.83 -5.49 1.19
CA LEU A 108 16.63 -5.63 2.62
C LEU A 108 15.30 -4.99 3.00
N SER A 109 14.41 -5.74 3.61
CA SER A 109 13.20 -5.22 4.26
C SER A 109 13.47 -5.00 5.73
N CYS A 110 13.14 -3.82 6.24
CA CYS A 110 13.19 -3.53 7.66
C CYS A 110 11.83 -3.00 8.14
N HIS A 111 11.49 -3.36 9.37
CA HIS A 111 10.28 -2.88 10.04
C HIS A 111 10.54 -2.70 11.52
N PHE A 112 10.09 -1.57 12.08
CA PHE A 112 10.23 -1.23 13.50
C PHE A 112 8.86 -0.95 14.11
N GLU A 113 8.55 -1.62 15.20
CA GLU A 113 7.35 -1.41 16.00
C GLU A 113 7.75 -0.84 17.37
N TRP A 114 7.51 0.45 17.58
CA TRP A 114 7.86 1.15 18.81
C TRP A 114 6.69 1.11 19.79
N GLU A 115 6.90 0.48 20.93
CA GLU A 115 5.87 0.18 21.94
C GLU A 115 5.89 1.16 23.11
N GLU A 116 7.07 1.61 23.52
CA GLU A 116 7.26 2.42 24.73
C GLU A 116 8.32 3.51 24.52
N ALA A 117 8.24 4.58 25.31
CA ALA A 117 9.23 5.63 25.37
C ALA A 117 9.58 6.06 26.78
N GLU A 118 10.84 6.39 27.03
CA GLU A 118 11.37 6.94 28.28
C GLU A 118 12.07 8.27 27.99
N PHE A 119 11.84 9.29 28.81
CA PHE A 119 12.43 10.61 28.69
C PHE A 119 13.51 10.81 29.73
N GLN A 120 14.73 11.04 29.30
CA GLN A 120 15.87 11.38 30.13
C GLN A 120 16.29 12.83 29.84
N SER A 121 16.31 13.67 30.88
CA SER A 121 16.79 15.06 30.75
C SER A 121 18.30 15.04 30.57
N ILE A 122 18.78 15.79 29.59
CA ILE A 122 20.20 15.99 29.30
C ILE A 122 20.47 17.49 29.17
N PRO A 123 21.71 17.96 29.24
CA PRO A 123 22.04 19.40 29.20
C PRO A 123 21.50 20.11 27.94
N GLU A 124 21.43 19.42 26.82
CA GLU A 124 21.00 19.97 25.52
C GLU A 124 19.50 19.78 25.21
N GLY A 125 18.72 19.21 26.13
CA GLY A 125 17.29 18.91 25.94
C GLY A 125 16.89 17.59 26.55
N TYR A 126 16.46 16.65 25.72
CA TYR A 126 16.02 15.32 26.17
C TYR A 126 16.62 14.22 25.27
N LEU A 127 17.01 13.12 25.93
CA LEU A 127 17.20 11.84 25.24
C LEU A 127 15.90 11.03 25.41
N VAL A 128 15.25 10.72 24.32
CA VAL A 128 14.06 9.89 24.29
C VAL A 128 14.46 8.48 23.87
N LEU A 129 14.36 7.53 24.78
CA LEU A 129 14.62 6.12 24.53
C LEU A 129 13.32 5.45 24.09
N PHE A 130 13.29 4.95 22.87
CA PHE A 130 12.19 4.15 22.36
C PHE A 130 12.53 2.67 22.50
N TYR A 131 11.58 1.90 23.00
CA TYR A 131 11.66 0.45 23.11
C TYR A 131 10.61 -0.18 22.21
N GLY A 132 10.99 -1.25 21.53
CA GLY A 132 10.08 -1.88 20.59
C GLY A 132 10.67 -3.16 20.01
N LYS A 133 10.19 -3.52 18.84
CA LYS A 133 10.60 -4.70 18.09
C LYS A 133 11.03 -4.31 16.70
N LYS A 134 12.02 -5.03 16.18
CA LYS A 134 12.45 -4.91 14.78
C LYS A 134 12.32 -6.24 14.06
N SER A 135 12.01 -6.14 12.79
CA SER A 135 12.03 -7.27 11.86
C SER A 135 12.88 -6.90 10.65
N LEU A 136 13.86 -7.76 10.32
CA LEU A 136 14.78 -7.57 9.20
C LEU A 136 14.76 -8.84 8.34
N PHE A 137 14.54 -8.68 7.04
CA PHE A 137 14.49 -9.79 6.09
C PHE A 137 15.31 -9.46 4.84
N GLY A 138 16.16 -10.39 4.41
CA GLY A 138 16.95 -10.22 3.20
C GLY A 138 17.91 -11.36 2.95
N ASN A 139 18.59 -11.32 1.80
CA ASN A 139 19.61 -12.32 1.43
C ASN A 139 20.97 -11.65 1.35
N TYR A 140 21.75 -11.76 2.43
CA TYR A 140 23.09 -11.19 2.51
C TYR A 140 24.01 -11.83 1.47
N GLN A 141 24.57 -11.01 0.58
CA GLN A 141 25.43 -11.42 -0.54
C GLN A 141 24.78 -12.49 -1.46
N GLY A 142 23.44 -12.59 -1.43
CA GLY A 142 22.68 -13.56 -2.20
C GLY A 142 22.78 -15.02 -1.71
N GLN A 143 23.43 -15.27 -0.58
CA GLN A 143 23.70 -16.64 -0.07
C GLN A 143 23.18 -16.89 1.34
N LYS A 144 23.37 -15.93 2.25
CA LYS A 144 22.97 -16.07 3.66
C LYS A 144 21.66 -15.34 3.91
N ARG A 145 20.63 -16.06 4.31
CA ARG A 145 19.34 -15.47 4.69
C ARG A 145 19.48 -14.76 6.02
N LEU A 146 19.16 -13.46 6.05
CA LEU A 146 18.85 -12.71 7.26
C LEU A 146 17.36 -12.84 7.52
N GLN A 147 16.99 -13.33 8.68
CA GLN A 147 15.61 -13.41 9.15
C GLN A 147 15.61 -13.10 10.65
N LEU A 148 15.35 -11.84 10.98
CA LEU A 148 15.08 -11.39 12.34
C LEU A 148 13.62 -11.00 12.39
N GLU A 149 12.86 -11.60 13.29
CA GLU A 149 11.43 -11.35 13.42
C GLU A 149 11.09 -10.99 14.86
N ASN A 150 10.43 -9.84 15.03
CA ASN A 150 9.98 -9.33 16.32
C ASN A 150 11.07 -9.29 17.41
N VAL A 151 12.29 -8.98 17.00
CA VAL A 151 13.45 -8.92 17.88
C VAL A 151 13.39 -7.64 18.72
N PRO A 152 13.52 -7.71 20.05
CA PRO A 152 13.59 -6.52 20.89
C PRO A 152 14.67 -5.54 20.40
N CYS A 153 14.31 -4.27 20.33
CA CYS A 153 15.25 -3.21 19.93
C CYS A 153 14.98 -1.93 20.73
N ARG A 154 15.99 -1.08 20.78
CA ARG A 154 15.94 0.23 21.40
C ARG A 154 16.53 1.28 20.43
N ALA A 155 15.89 2.47 20.39
CA ALA A 155 16.44 3.62 19.70
C ALA A 155 16.55 4.81 20.68
N GLY A 156 17.65 5.52 20.64
CA GLY A 156 17.84 6.78 21.35
C GLY A 156 17.74 7.96 20.40
N VAL A 157 16.76 8.84 20.64
CA VAL A 157 16.55 10.06 19.86
C VAL A 157 16.81 11.28 20.73
N PHE A 158 17.74 12.11 20.31
CA PHE A 158 18.02 13.40 20.95
C PHE A 158 17.00 14.42 20.49
N MET A 159 16.37 15.09 21.43
CA MET A 159 15.29 16.03 21.18
C MET A 159 15.57 17.38 21.85
N LYS A 160 15.48 18.47 21.06
CA LYS A 160 15.46 19.83 21.59
C LYS A 160 14.05 20.37 21.61
N MET A 161 13.77 21.21 22.58
CA MET A 161 12.49 21.88 22.74
C MET A 161 12.66 23.38 22.90
N ASP A 162 11.73 24.13 22.32
CA ASP A 162 11.50 25.53 22.62
C ASP A 162 10.10 25.65 23.24
N GLY A 163 10.08 25.97 24.54
CA GLY A 163 8.86 25.88 25.34
C GLY A 163 8.28 24.45 25.29
N ASN A 164 7.08 24.33 24.72
CA ASN A 164 6.36 23.05 24.62
C ASN A 164 6.43 22.42 23.21
N GLN A 165 7.28 22.95 22.32
CA GLN A 165 7.39 22.46 20.94
C GLN A 165 8.74 21.79 20.73
N VAL A 166 8.72 20.63 20.04
CA VAL A 166 9.91 19.96 19.54
C VAL A 166 10.45 20.74 18.35
N THR A 167 11.66 21.30 18.48
CA THR A 167 12.32 22.07 17.43
C THR A 167 13.31 21.22 16.64
N GLU A 168 13.92 20.23 17.26
CA GLU A 168 14.87 19.32 16.63
C GLU A 168 14.74 17.94 17.25
N ALA A 169 14.78 16.89 16.42
CA ALA A 169 14.87 15.51 16.88
C ALA A 169 15.76 14.72 15.93
N ARG A 170 16.75 13.97 16.46
CA ARG A 170 17.71 13.19 15.67
C ARG A 170 18.07 11.89 16.38
N ILE A 171 18.12 10.81 15.63
CA ILE A 171 18.50 9.48 16.10
C ILE A 171 19.99 9.48 16.40
N GLY A 172 20.37 9.07 17.62
CA GLY A 172 21.76 8.91 18.03
C GLY A 172 22.23 7.47 18.05
N PHE A 173 21.32 6.52 18.30
CA PHE A 173 21.68 5.10 18.25
C PHE A 173 20.46 4.19 18.08
N MET A 174 20.73 2.99 17.57
CA MET A 174 19.80 1.85 17.57
C MET A 174 20.54 0.58 17.95
N ASP A 175 20.05 -0.13 18.94
CA ASP A 175 20.65 -1.38 19.43
C ASP A 175 19.59 -2.39 19.89
N THR A 176 20.03 -3.57 20.32
CA THR A 176 19.20 -4.63 20.86
C THR A 176 19.29 -4.73 22.38
N ASP A 177 19.67 -3.64 23.06
CA ASP A 177 19.82 -3.67 24.52
C ASP A 177 18.48 -3.94 25.21
N SER A 178 18.42 -5.10 25.85
CA SER A 178 17.26 -5.57 26.60
C SER A 178 17.28 -5.15 28.08
N LYS A 179 18.08 -4.13 28.43
CA LYS A 179 18.16 -3.69 29.83
C LYS A 179 16.79 -3.27 30.35
N LYS A 180 16.54 -3.64 31.59
CA LYS A 180 15.28 -3.43 32.31
C LYS A 180 14.75 -2.00 32.11
N LYS A 181 13.52 -1.94 31.67
CA LYS A 181 12.69 -0.74 31.59
C LYS A 181 12.67 -0.05 32.96
N SER A 182 12.82 1.26 32.96
CA SER A 182 12.61 2.04 34.18
C SER A 182 11.08 2.18 34.44
N ASN A 183 10.71 2.42 35.71
CA ASN A 183 9.30 2.71 36.05
C ASN A 183 8.78 4.05 35.44
N ALA A 184 9.62 4.78 34.72
CA ALA A 184 9.30 6.04 34.05
C ALA A 184 8.95 5.86 32.57
N THR A 185 8.88 4.62 32.07
CA THR A 185 8.57 4.32 30.67
C THR A 185 7.11 4.64 30.38
N ILE A 186 6.87 5.31 29.25
CA ILE A 186 5.53 5.65 28.77
C ILE A 186 5.18 4.63 27.69
N SER A 187 4.04 3.93 27.85
CA SER A 187 3.51 3.07 26.79
C SER A 187 3.09 3.92 25.60
N LEU A 188 3.54 3.56 24.41
CA LEU A 188 3.13 4.16 23.14
C LEU A 188 1.97 3.39 22.50
N ILE A 189 1.66 2.22 23.04
CA ILE A 189 0.56 1.36 22.55
C ILE A 189 -0.76 1.80 23.16
N ASP A 190 -0.77 2.15 24.47
CA ASP A 190 -1.99 2.42 25.23
C ASP A 190 -2.35 3.89 25.41
N GLN A 191 -1.49 4.82 24.96
CA GLN A 191 -1.68 6.26 25.23
C GLN A 191 -2.11 7.06 23.98
N ARG A 192 -2.87 6.46 23.09
CA ARG A 192 -3.74 7.28 22.25
C ARG A 192 -4.75 7.91 23.19
N ASN A 193 -4.66 9.24 23.29
CA ASN A 193 -5.60 10.02 24.08
C ASN A 193 -7.02 9.53 23.75
N PRO A 194 -7.76 8.92 24.71
CA PRO A 194 -9.12 8.45 24.44
C PRO A 194 -10.09 9.56 24.02
N LEU A 195 -9.65 10.83 24.08
CA LEU A 195 -10.36 12.01 23.62
C LEU A 195 -10.07 12.36 22.14
N GLU A 196 -9.02 11.81 21.51
CA GLU A 196 -8.84 11.88 20.07
C GLU A 196 -9.30 10.57 19.43
N LEU A 197 -10.60 10.31 19.49
CA LEU A 197 -11.25 9.30 18.66
C LEU A 197 -11.11 9.72 17.19
N VAL A 198 -10.01 9.31 16.56
CA VAL A 198 -9.88 9.45 15.11
C VAL A 198 -11.00 8.64 14.49
N THR A 199 -11.96 9.29 13.91
CA THR A 199 -13.05 8.64 13.19
C THR A 199 -12.57 8.12 11.84
N LEU A 200 -13.29 7.16 11.28
CA LEU A 200 -12.98 6.62 9.94
C LEU A 200 -12.92 7.73 8.87
N PRO A 201 -13.85 8.72 8.82
CA PRO A 201 -13.76 9.84 7.90
C PRO A 201 -12.48 10.69 8.08
N GLU A 202 -12.09 11.01 9.30
CA GLU A 202 -10.88 11.81 9.57
C GLU A 202 -9.61 11.08 9.14
N MET A 203 -9.52 9.77 9.36
CA MET A 203 -8.41 8.95 8.88
C MET A 203 -8.37 8.93 7.35
N ILE A 204 -9.51 8.80 6.68
CA ILE A 204 -9.60 8.85 5.21
C ILE A 204 -9.26 10.24 4.69
N ASP A 205 -9.65 11.31 5.37
CA ASP A 205 -9.26 12.67 5.04
C ASP A 205 -7.74 12.88 5.10
N LYS A 206 -7.08 12.26 6.08
CA LYS A 206 -5.61 12.25 6.17
C LYS A 206 -5.00 11.54 4.97
N LEU A 207 -5.53 10.36 4.62
CA LEU A 207 -5.07 9.59 3.45
C LEU A 207 -5.30 10.36 2.14
N ALA A 208 -6.46 11.01 1.99
CA ALA A 208 -6.78 11.84 0.83
C ALA A 208 -5.77 12.99 0.65
N ARG A 209 -5.39 13.67 1.74
CA ARG A 209 -4.33 14.71 1.70
C ARG A 209 -2.98 14.16 1.27
N GLN A 210 -2.62 12.95 1.69
CA GLN A 210 -1.38 12.30 1.25
C GLN A 210 -1.42 11.99 -0.25
N ILE A 211 -2.54 11.46 -0.75
CA ILE A 211 -2.74 11.19 -2.17
C ILE A 211 -2.58 12.48 -3.00
N ILE A 212 -3.27 13.57 -2.62
CA ILE A 212 -3.18 14.85 -3.34
C ILE A 212 -1.75 15.37 -3.40
N ARG A 213 -0.99 15.25 -2.30
CA ARG A 213 0.41 15.69 -2.24
C ARG A 213 1.36 14.82 -3.07
N SER A 214 1.00 13.58 -3.33
CA SER A 214 1.80 12.65 -4.14
C SER A 214 1.52 12.74 -5.64
N LEU A 215 0.45 13.45 -6.02
CA LEU A 215 0.14 13.68 -7.44
C LEU A 215 1.05 14.77 -7.98
N PRO A 216 1.64 14.60 -9.20
CA PRO A 216 2.42 15.64 -9.86
C PRO A 216 1.56 16.91 -10.09
N GLU A 217 2.19 18.09 -10.14
CA GLU A 217 1.49 19.35 -10.38
C GLU A 217 0.87 19.39 -11.77
N LYS A 218 -0.44 19.30 -11.87
CA LYS A 218 -1.23 19.45 -13.11
C LYS A 218 -2.53 20.18 -12.78
N GLU A 219 -3.06 20.88 -13.77
CA GLU A 219 -4.31 21.64 -13.62
C GLU A 219 -5.53 20.74 -13.39
N VAL A 220 -5.57 19.56 -14.01
CA VAL A 220 -6.68 18.58 -13.87
C VAL A 220 -6.14 17.17 -13.84
N TRP A 221 -6.56 16.39 -12.84
CA TRP A 221 -6.20 14.98 -12.70
C TRP A 221 -7.32 14.08 -13.19
N LYS A 222 -6.96 13.11 -14.03
CA LYS A 222 -7.86 12.02 -14.40
C LYS A 222 -7.51 10.81 -13.57
N LEU A 223 -7.98 10.79 -12.33
CA LEU A 223 -7.75 9.71 -11.38
C LEU A 223 -9.01 8.86 -11.24
N PHE A 224 -8.91 7.60 -11.59
CA PHE A 224 -9.95 6.62 -11.30
C PHE A 224 -9.62 5.90 -9.98
N ILE A 225 -10.59 5.84 -9.08
CA ILE A 225 -10.43 5.18 -7.78
C ILE A 225 -11.12 3.82 -7.87
N GLU A 226 -10.32 2.77 -7.96
CA GLU A 226 -10.78 1.38 -7.86
C GLU A 226 -11.35 1.11 -6.47
N GLU A 227 -12.18 0.09 -6.32
CA GLU A 227 -12.71 -0.27 -5.01
C GLU A 227 -11.60 -0.78 -4.11
N ILE A 228 -11.50 -0.22 -2.88
CA ILE A 228 -10.53 -0.65 -1.87
C ILE A 228 -10.99 -1.99 -1.32
N THR A 229 -10.22 -3.06 -1.55
CA THR A 229 -10.61 -4.43 -1.27
C THR A 229 -9.92 -5.01 -0.05
N PHE A 230 -10.50 -6.09 0.50
CA PHE A 230 -9.93 -6.79 1.64
C PHE A 230 -8.62 -7.50 1.22
N ASP A 231 -7.54 -7.19 1.92
CA ASP A 231 -6.19 -7.78 1.79
C ASP A 231 -5.64 -7.88 0.35
N GLY A 232 -6.13 -7.03 -0.56
CA GLY A 232 -5.74 -7.08 -1.97
C GLY A 232 -6.29 -8.28 -2.75
N LEU A 233 -7.18 -9.06 -2.16
CA LEU A 233 -7.77 -10.26 -2.78
C LEU A 233 -8.85 -9.94 -3.82
N GLY A 234 -9.18 -8.67 -4.03
CA GLY A 234 -10.25 -8.27 -4.93
C GLY A 234 -11.66 -8.47 -4.37
N ILE A 235 -11.80 -8.83 -3.08
CA ILE A 235 -13.10 -9.03 -2.45
C ILE A 235 -13.69 -7.67 -2.10
N SER A 236 -14.85 -7.38 -2.68
CA SER A 236 -15.67 -6.22 -2.37
C SER A 236 -16.78 -6.59 -1.39
N ASN A 237 -16.95 -5.82 -0.33
CA ASN A 237 -18.04 -5.95 0.64
C ASN A 237 -18.65 -4.57 0.97
N GLY A 238 -19.60 -4.53 1.90
CA GLY A 238 -20.20 -3.26 2.32
C GLY A 238 -19.19 -2.26 2.88
N PHE A 239 -18.20 -2.75 3.59
CA PHE A 239 -17.13 -1.92 4.15
C PHE A 239 -16.17 -1.39 3.06
N SER A 240 -15.80 -2.21 2.06
CA SER A 240 -15.06 -1.79 0.87
C SER A 240 -15.71 -0.59 0.18
N LYS A 241 -17.03 -0.68 -0.03
CA LYS A 241 -17.83 0.40 -0.64
C LYS A 241 -17.85 1.67 0.21
N GLN A 242 -18.00 1.52 1.52
CA GLN A 242 -17.96 2.64 2.45
C GLN A 242 -16.61 3.35 2.42
N LEU A 243 -15.50 2.60 2.49
CA LEU A 243 -14.14 3.15 2.42
C LEU A 243 -13.92 3.91 1.11
N THR A 244 -14.23 3.26 0.00
CA THR A 244 -14.04 3.83 -1.34
C THR A 244 -14.91 5.07 -1.54
N GLY A 245 -16.17 5.01 -1.14
CA GLY A 245 -17.09 6.16 -1.23
C GLY A 245 -16.64 7.35 -0.38
N THR A 246 -16.18 7.08 0.85
CA THR A 246 -15.65 8.13 1.74
C THR A 246 -14.38 8.74 1.15
N LEU A 247 -13.46 7.93 0.60
CA LEU A 247 -12.24 8.44 -0.03
C LEU A 247 -12.55 9.30 -1.27
N LYS A 248 -13.45 8.85 -2.15
CA LYS A 248 -13.93 9.64 -3.30
C LYS A 248 -14.49 10.99 -2.87
N SER A 249 -15.33 11.00 -1.86
CA SER A 249 -15.93 12.24 -1.31
C SER A 249 -14.88 13.16 -0.71
N SER A 250 -13.90 12.63 0.02
CA SER A 250 -12.82 13.42 0.63
C SER A 250 -11.90 14.03 -0.43
N LEU A 251 -11.53 13.28 -1.45
CA LEU A 251 -10.72 13.78 -2.57
C LEU A 251 -11.47 14.86 -3.36
N ALA A 252 -12.73 14.64 -3.69
CA ALA A 252 -13.55 15.64 -4.40
C ALA A 252 -13.71 16.96 -3.61
N ARG A 253 -13.87 16.87 -2.28
CA ARG A 253 -13.97 18.03 -1.40
C ARG A 253 -12.67 18.82 -1.29
N MET A 254 -11.52 18.15 -1.28
CA MET A 254 -10.21 18.76 -1.08
C MET A 254 -9.58 19.29 -2.36
N SER A 255 -9.94 18.72 -3.50
CA SER A 255 -9.42 19.12 -4.81
C SER A 255 -10.52 19.01 -5.85
N GLY A 256 -11.15 20.10 -6.20
CA GLY A 256 -12.17 20.18 -7.27
C GLY A 256 -11.66 19.75 -8.64
N ASN A 257 -10.36 19.52 -8.79
CA ASN A 257 -9.70 19.16 -10.04
C ASN A 257 -9.48 17.63 -10.20
N ILE A 258 -9.86 16.82 -9.22
CA ILE A 258 -9.76 15.36 -9.32
C ILE A 258 -11.00 14.81 -10.00
N TYR A 259 -10.82 14.33 -11.22
CA TYR A 259 -11.89 13.72 -11.99
C TYR A 259 -11.92 12.20 -11.75
N THR A 260 -13.08 11.66 -11.41
CA THR A 260 -13.24 10.25 -10.99
C THR A 260 -13.95 9.37 -12.03
N ASP A 261 -14.41 9.93 -13.16
CA ASP A 261 -15.10 9.15 -14.21
C ASP A 261 -14.13 8.68 -15.29
N PRO A 262 -13.98 7.36 -15.49
CA PRO A 262 -13.03 6.80 -16.46
C PRO A 262 -13.49 6.84 -17.92
N THR A 263 -14.74 7.20 -18.19
CA THR A 263 -15.35 6.96 -19.50
C THR A 263 -14.83 7.86 -20.62
N SER A 264 -14.18 8.99 -20.28
CA SER A 264 -13.77 10.03 -21.24
C SER A 264 -12.28 10.06 -21.55
N THR A 265 -11.49 9.05 -21.13
CA THR A 265 -10.03 9.07 -21.29
C THR A 265 -9.53 8.15 -22.39
N SER A 266 -8.43 8.56 -23.07
CA SER A 266 -7.71 7.69 -23.99
C SER A 266 -7.08 6.47 -23.27
N PRO A 267 -6.91 5.32 -23.94
CA PRO A 267 -6.18 4.20 -23.38
C PRO A 267 -4.82 4.62 -22.86
N GLY A 268 -4.44 4.16 -21.67
CA GLY A 268 -3.14 4.45 -21.06
C GLY A 268 -2.99 5.83 -20.40
N SER A 269 -3.94 6.78 -20.57
CA SER A 269 -3.84 8.14 -20.01
C SER A 269 -4.49 8.31 -18.62
N LEU A 270 -5.14 7.27 -18.11
CA LEU A 270 -5.87 7.29 -16.86
C LEU A 270 -4.99 6.83 -15.70
N LEU A 271 -4.81 7.67 -14.69
CA LEU A 271 -4.25 7.21 -13.41
C LEU A 271 -5.28 6.37 -12.66
N LYS A 272 -4.84 5.26 -12.07
CA LYS A 272 -5.67 4.35 -11.27
C LYS A 272 -5.19 4.33 -9.84
N LEU A 273 -6.06 4.59 -8.88
CA LEU A 273 -5.76 4.41 -7.45
C LEU A 273 -6.29 3.04 -7.02
N ARG A 274 -5.39 2.14 -6.67
CA ARG A 274 -5.70 0.82 -6.11
C ARG A 274 -5.47 0.82 -4.61
N GLY A 275 -6.34 0.17 -3.87
CA GLY A 275 -6.26 0.11 -2.43
C GLY A 275 -6.60 -1.25 -1.85
N ARG A 276 -6.02 -1.52 -0.69
CA ARG A 276 -6.34 -2.67 0.14
C ARG A 276 -6.51 -2.26 1.58
N TYR A 277 -7.33 -3.00 2.31
CA TYR A 277 -7.40 -2.87 3.76
C TYR A 277 -7.31 -4.24 4.42
N TYR A 278 -6.75 -4.28 5.62
CA TYR A 278 -6.59 -5.51 6.39
C TYR A 278 -6.51 -5.20 7.88
N LYS A 279 -6.80 -6.19 8.72
CA LYS A 279 -6.59 -6.10 10.15
C LYS A 279 -5.15 -6.43 10.52
N SER A 280 -4.57 -5.65 11.43
CA SER A 280 -3.25 -5.88 12.00
C SER A 280 -3.31 -5.61 13.50
N GLY A 281 -3.43 -6.66 14.30
CA GLY A 281 -3.74 -6.54 15.72
C GLY A 281 -5.05 -5.78 15.96
N ASN A 282 -5.01 -4.75 16.79
CA ASN A 282 -6.16 -3.89 17.10
C ASN A 282 -6.41 -2.76 16.07
N PHE A 283 -5.71 -2.79 14.92
CA PHE A 283 -5.81 -1.76 13.90
C PHE A 283 -6.41 -2.28 12.61
N LEU A 284 -7.16 -1.40 11.94
CA LEU A 284 -7.41 -1.48 10.51
C LEU A 284 -6.33 -0.67 9.81
N LYS A 285 -5.63 -1.29 8.88
CA LYS A 285 -4.67 -0.64 7.97
C LYS A 285 -5.29 -0.51 6.59
N ILE A 286 -5.11 0.66 5.98
CA ILE A 286 -5.52 0.93 4.60
C ILE A 286 -4.29 1.37 3.85
N GLY A 287 -3.95 0.65 2.79
CA GLY A 287 -2.87 0.99 1.86
C GLY A 287 -3.44 1.32 0.50
N VAL A 288 -2.93 2.36 -0.15
CA VAL A 288 -3.29 2.75 -1.51
C VAL A 288 -2.05 3.05 -2.32
N GLN A 289 -2.12 2.81 -3.63
CA GLN A 289 -1.05 3.11 -4.57
C GLN A 289 -1.64 3.61 -5.88
N ILE A 290 -0.93 4.54 -6.53
CA ILE A 290 -1.31 5.09 -7.82
C ILE A 290 -0.58 4.29 -8.90
N PHE A 291 -1.29 3.97 -9.97
CA PHE A 291 -0.79 3.31 -11.17
C PHE A 291 -1.09 4.17 -12.39
N ASP A 292 -0.22 4.12 -13.38
CA ASP A 292 -0.48 4.71 -14.70
C ASP A 292 -1.44 3.84 -15.53
N GLY A 293 -1.72 4.27 -16.75
CA GLY A 293 -2.60 3.53 -17.65
C GLY A 293 -2.04 2.19 -18.13
N LEU A 294 -0.74 1.96 -17.95
CA LEU A 294 -0.03 0.72 -18.28
C LEU A 294 0.10 -0.21 -17.07
N ASP A 295 -0.57 0.13 -15.96
CA ASP A 295 -0.51 -0.59 -14.68
C ASP A 295 0.87 -0.56 -13.98
N HIS A 296 1.76 0.38 -14.35
CA HIS A 296 2.97 0.62 -13.59
C HIS A 296 2.66 1.46 -12.36
N ALA A 297 3.25 1.08 -11.22
CA ALA A 297 3.12 1.87 -10.01
C ALA A 297 3.85 3.22 -10.17
N THR A 298 3.13 4.31 -9.93
CA THR A 298 3.68 5.67 -9.94
C THR A 298 3.76 6.18 -8.51
N GLY A 299 4.97 6.48 -8.05
CA GLY A 299 5.21 6.99 -6.70
C GLY A 299 5.08 5.91 -5.61
N PHE A 300 5.00 6.37 -4.35
CA PHE A 300 5.01 5.52 -3.17
C PHE A 300 3.64 4.95 -2.83
N ALA A 301 3.64 3.76 -2.22
CA ALA A 301 2.45 3.26 -1.53
C ALA A 301 2.17 4.13 -0.30
N LEU A 302 0.97 4.69 -0.22
CA LEU A 302 0.50 5.48 0.90
C LEU A 302 -0.31 4.62 1.84
N SER A 303 -0.22 4.87 3.14
CA SER A 303 -0.99 4.10 4.13
C SER A 303 -1.53 4.95 5.26
N SER A 304 -2.61 4.49 5.85
CA SER A 304 -3.18 5.04 7.07
C SER A 304 -3.74 3.92 7.94
N GLU A 305 -3.84 4.16 9.24
CA GLU A 305 -4.36 3.17 10.19
C GLU A 305 -5.30 3.80 11.20
N ILE A 306 -6.26 3.01 11.70
CA ILE A 306 -7.24 3.40 12.71
C ILE A 306 -7.48 2.24 13.68
N LEU A 307 -7.73 2.54 14.96
CA LEU A 307 -8.16 1.52 15.93
C LEU A 307 -9.50 0.90 15.52
N LEU A 308 -9.58 -0.41 15.56
CA LEU A 308 -10.83 -1.15 15.28
C LEU A 308 -11.97 -0.72 16.20
N ALA A 309 -11.67 -0.34 17.44
CA ALA A 309 -12.65 0.18 18.39
C ALA A 309 -13.32 1.49 17.95
N ASN A 310 -12.67 2.25 17.06
CA ASN A 310 -13.19 3.52 16.52
C ASN A 310 -14.03 3.32 15.24
N ILE A 311 -14.19 2.09 14.78
CA ILE A 311 -14.98 1.78 13.60
C ILE A 311 -16.30 1.16 14.07
N PRO A 312 -17.45 1.77 13.73
CA PRO A 312 -18.75 1.16 14.04
C PRO A 312 -18.82 -0.25 13.44
N ASN A 313 -19.46 -1.15 14.11
CA ASN A 313 -19.53 -2.60 13.84
C ASN A 313 -20.01 -2.91 12.41
N ALA A 314 -19.12 -2.83 11.45
CA ALA A 314 -19.42 -2.85 10.03
C ALA A 314 -18.67 -4.00 9.39
N GLY A 315 -19.14 -5.21 9.42
CA GLY A 315 -18.68 -6.33 8.59
C GLY A 315 -17.33 -6.11 7.85
N ILE A 316 -16.28 -5.77 8.62
CA ILE A 316 -14.95 -5.38 8.08
C ILE A 316 -14.36 -6.56 7.31
N GLU A 317 -14.47 -7.76 7.88
CA GLU A 317 -13.95 -8.98 7.27
C GLU A 317 -15.02 -9.64 6.40
N PRO A 318 -14.67 -10.03 5.18
CA PRO A 318 -15.49 -10.91 4.38
C PRO A 318 -15.65 -12.29 5.03
N ALA A 319 -16.69 -13.03 4.65
CA ALA A 319 -16.84 -14.40 5.09
C ALA A 319 -15.61 -15.25 4.72
N GLY A 320 -15.14 -16.11 5.65
CA GLY A 320 -13.91 -16.89 5.46
C GLY A 320 -13.91 -17.76 4.20
N LYS A 321 -15.08 -18.24 3.76
CA LYS A 321 -15.21 -18.97 2.47
C LYS A 321 -14.82 -18.08 1.28
N LEU A 322 -15.27 -16.81 1.25
CA LEU A 322 -14.92 -15.85 0.18
C LEU A 322 -13.41 -15.59 0.16
N VAL A 323 -12.78 -15.45 1.33
CA VAL A 323 -11.33 -15.25 1.46
C VAL A 323 -10.57 -16.45 0.90
N GLY A 324 -10.97 -17.69 1.25
CA GLY A 324 -10.34 -18.90 0.74
C GLY A 324 -10.51 -19.08 -0.78
N ASP A 325 -11.66 -18.73 -1.31
CA ASP A 325 -11.94 -18.81 -2.76
C ASP A 325 -11.11 -17.77 -3.53
N ALA A 326 -11.10 -16.53 -3.08
CA ALA A 326 -10.32 -15.45 -3.69
C ALA A 326 -8.83 -15.74 -3.66
N SER A 327 -8.29 -16.22 -2.55
CA SER A 327 -6.86 -16.56 -2.42
C SER A 327 -6.45 -17.64 -3.43
N ARG A 328 -7.29 -18.66 -3.65
CA ARG A 328 -7.04 -19.70 -4.66
C ARG A 328 -7.00 -19.14 -6.08
N VAL A 329 -7.97 -18.29 -6.43
CA VAL A 329 -8.04 -17.69 -7.77
C VAL A 329 -6.85 -16.76 -8.00
N GLN A 330 -6.47 -15.96 -7.00
CA GLN A 330 -5.28 -15.10 -7.09
C GLN A 330 -3.99 -15.91 -7.28
N ALA A 331 -3.87 -17.06 -6.63
CA ALA A 331 -2.73 -17.95 -6.84
C ALA A 331 -2.66 -18.48 -8.30
N ILE A 332 -3.81 -18.82 -8.91
CA ILE A 332 -3.89 -19.23 -10.33
C ILE A 332 -3.50 -18.06 -11.25
N VAL A 333 -3.99 -16.85 -10.92
CA VAL A 333 -3.64 -15.63 -11.66
C VAL A 333 -2.14 -15.33 -11.57
N ALA A 334 -1.54 -15.47 -10.38
CA ALA A 334 -0.12 -15.23 -10.16
C ALA A 334 0.76 -16.25 -10.90
N ALA A 335 0.41 -17.53 -10.86
CA ALA A 335 1.14 -18.58 -11.57
C ALA A 335 1.17 -18.41 -13.10
N GLY A 336 0.26 -17.61 -13.66
CA GLY A 336 0.25 -17.28 -15.09
C GLY A 336 1.02 -16.01 -15.44
N LYS A 337 1.71 -15.36 -14.50
CA LYS A 337 2.47 -14.10 -14.72
C LYS A 337 3.96 -14.30 -14.96
N ASP A 338 4.48 -15.51 -14.78
CA ASP A 338 5.94 -15.76 -14.79
C ASP A 338 6.62 -15.51 -16.15
N ASP A 339 5.87 -15.21 -17.22
CA ASP A 339 6.38 -14.96 -18.57
C ASP A 339 6.05 -13.56 -19.12
N GLU A 340 5.58 -12.59 -18.31
CA GLU A 340 5.26 -11.25 -18.82
C GLU A 340 6.56 -10.43 -19.01
N PRO A 341 6.90 -10.02 -20.25
CA PRO A 341 7.99 -9.07 -20.49
C PRO A 341 7.61 -7.67 -19.98
N VAL A 342 8.61 -6.90 -19.59
CA VAL A 342 8.46 -5.48 -19.24
C VAL A 342 7.74 -4.75 -20.37
N ALA A 343 6.66 -4.05 -20.07
CA ALA A 343 5.85 -3.32 -21.04
C ALA A 343 6.72 -2.36 -21.88
N SER A 344 6.55 -2.41 -23.18
CA SER A 344 7.13 -1.45 -24.14
C SER A 344 6.02 -0.58 -24.74
N ASP A 345 6.34 0.62 -25.20
CA ASP A 345 5.38 1.55 -25.83
C ASP A 345 4.61 0.94 -27.02
N ASP A 346 5.10 -0.18 -27.54
CA ASP A 346 4.51 -0.92 -28.65
C ASP A 346 3.74 -2.18 -28.21
N GLU A 347 3.30 -2.24 -26.96
CA GLU A 347 2.58 -3.40 -26.43
C GLU A 347 1.08 -3.33 -26.69
N LEU A 348 0.46 -4.51 -26.95
CA LEU A 348 -1.00 -4.63 -27.01
C LEU A 348 -1.60 -4.41 -25.61
N LEU A 349 -2.46 -3.42 -25.48
CA LEU A 349 -3.19 -3.10 -24.24
C LEU A 349 -4.65 -3.46 -24.40
N LEU A 350 -5.19 -4.15 -23.40
CA LEU A 350 -6.60 -4.51 -23.30
C LEU A 350 -7.20 -3.94 -22.03
N GLU A 351 -8.27 -3.19 -22.17
CA GLU A 351 -9.05 -2.67 -21.03
C GLU A 351 -10.46 -3.22 -21.08
N VAL A 352 -10.95 -3.65 -19.92
CA VAL A 352 -12.34 -4.09 -19.69
C VAL A 352 -12.93 -3.29 -18.55
N SER A 353 -14.18 -2.92 -18.69
CA SER A 353 -14.93 -2.20 -17.66
C SER A 353 -16.34 -2.72 -17.60
N THR A 354 -16.93 -2.73 -16.42
CA THR A 354 -18.35 -3.00 -16.25
C THR A 354 -19.15 -1.69 -16.22
N ASP A 355 -20.47 -1.77 -16.05
CA ASP A 355 -21.35 -0.64 -15.71
C ASP A 355 -20.90 0.08 -14.42
N LYS A 356 -20.25 -0.65 -13.49
CA LYS A 356 -19.74 -0.11 -12.22
C LYS A 356 -18.28 0.38 -12.32
N GLY A 357 -17.64 0.29 -13.49
CA GLY A 357 -16.28 0.76 -13.74
C GLY A 357 -15.23 -0.33 -13.79
N TYR A 358 -13.98 0.04 -13.45
CA TYR A 358 -12.80 -0.85 -13.46
C TYR A 358 -12.56 -1.52 -12.11
N GLY A 359 -11.69 -2.54 -12.12
CA GLY A 359 -11.20 -3.20 -10.91
C GLY A 359 -12.24 -4.07 -10.23
N PRO A 360 -12.05 -4.40 -8.95
CA PRO A 360 -12.95 -5.25 -8.19
C PRO A 360 -14.37 -4.68 -8.10
N GLN A 361 -15.36 -5.52 -8.33
CA GLN A 361 -16.79 -5.13 -8.38
C GLN A 361 -17.62 -5.97 -7.42
N SER A 362 -18.80 -5.46 -7.07
CA SER A 362 -19.77 -6.19 -6.29
C SER A 362 -21.16 -6.03 -6.85
N TYR A 363 -21.84 -7.16 -7.04
CA TYR A 363 -23.22 -7.25 -7.53
C TYR A 363 -24.09 -7.97 -6.51
N ARG A 364 -25.36 -7.59 -6.45
CA ARG A 364 -26.39 -8.28 -5.68
C ARG A 364 -27.31 -9.04 -6.62
N GLU A 365 -27.94 -10.05 -6.09
CA GLU A 365 -29.02 -10.77 -6.78
C GLU A 365 -29.99 -9.81 -7.46
N GLY A 366 -30.22 -10.04 -8.76
CA GLY A 366 -31.06 -9.21 -9.61
C GLY A 366 -30.36 -7.95 -10.17
N ASP A 367 -29.11 -7.62 -9.76
CA ASP A 367 -28.32 -6.59 -10.44
C ASP A 367 -27.95 -7.08 -11.84
N THR A 368 -27.94 -6.18 -12.81
CA THR A 368 -27.49 -6.45 -14.17
C THR A 368 -26.09 -5.89 -14.40
N MET A 369 -25.19 -6.72 -14.88
CA MET A 369 -23.84 -6.34 -15.29
C MET A 369 -23.79 -6.17 -16.80
N THR A 370 -23.29 -5.04 -17.26
CA THR A 370 -22.92 -4.80 -18.66
C THR A 370 -21.41 -4.67 -18.79
N LEU A 371 -20.85 -5.05 -19.94
CA LEU A 371 -19.43 -5.05 -20.21
C LEU A 371 -19.11 -4.16 -21.40
N LYS A 372 -17.95 -3.50 -21.32
CA LYS A 372 -17.34 -2.77 -22.42
C LYS A 372 -15.84 -3.06 -22.47
N VAL A 373 -15.32 -3.09 -23.69
CA VAL A 373 -13.95 -3.49 -23.97
C VAL A 373 -13.32 -2.47 -24.91
N ARG A 374 -12.03 -2.17 -24.76
CA ARG A 374 -11.24 -1.44 -25.76
C ARG A 374 -9.81 -1.95 -25.79
N ALA A 375 -9.15 -1.76 -26.93
CA ALA A 375 -7.73 -2.04 -27.09
C ALA A 375 -7.04 -0.90 -27.85
N ASN A 376 -5.72 -0.80 -27.69
CA ASN A 376 -4.89 0.18 -28.38
C ASN A 376 -4.43 -0.27 -29.78
N LYS A 377 -4.70 -1.52 -30.16
CA LYS A 377 -4.37 -2.12 -31.45
C LYS A 377 -5.50 -3.02 -31.94
N PRO A 378 -5.57 -3.31 -33.26
CA PRO A 378 -6.48 -4.35 -33.79
C PRO A 378 -6.09 -5.69 -33.17
N CYS A 379 -7.09 -6.43 -32.67
CA CYS A 379 -6.83 -7.69 -31.98
C CYS A 379 -8.05 -8.59 -31.94
N THR A 380 -7.83 -9.86 -31.64
CA THR A 380 -8.87 -10.84 -31.31
C THR A 380 -9.02 -10.93 -29.82
N VAL A 381 -10.24 -10.85 -29.31
CA VAL A 381 -10.56 -10.86 -27.87
C VAL A 381 -11.33 -12.12 -27.50
N ARG A 382 -10.95 -12.77 -26.41
CA ARG A 382 -11.64 -13.89 -25.77
C ARG A 382 -12.03 -13.51 -24.35
N MET A 383 -13.28 -13.72 -23.98
CA MET A 383 -13.79 -13.40 -22.64
C MET A 383 -14.27 -14.67 -21.93
N ILE A 384 -13.77 -14.88 -20.73
CA ILE A 384 -14.03 -16.06 -19.91
C ILE A 384 -14.52 -15.60 -18.54
N TYR A 385 -15.51 -16.29 -18.02
CA TYR A 385 -16.03 -16.05 -16.68
C TYR A 385 -15.93 -17.30 -15.83
N GLN A 386 -15.41 -17.15 -14.62
CA GLN A 386 -15.44 -18.19 -13.62
C GLN A 386 -16.45 -17.81 -12.54
N ASP A 387 -17.50 -18.62 -12.40
CA ASP A 387 -18.55 -18.40 -11.40
C ASP A 387 -18.13 -18.83 -9.98
N ALA A 388 -18.99 -18.57 -9.00
CA ALA A 388 -18.74 -18.92 -7.59
C ALA A 388 -18.68 -20.44 -7.33
N SER A 389 -19.23 -21.27 -8.23
CA SER A 389 -19.12 -22.74 -8.20
C SER A 389 -17.88 -23.26 -8.92
N LYS A 390 -17.04 -22.37 -9.45
CA LYS A 390 -15.82 -22.67 -10.22
C LYS A 390 -16.09 -23.19 -11.64
N ASN A 391 -17.32 -23.08 -12.14
CA ASN A 391 -17.56 -23.33 -13.53
C ASN A 391 -16.90 -22.26 -14.39
N ILE A 392 -16.32 -22.65 -15.49
CA ILE A 392 -15.69 -21.74 -16.45
C ILE A 392 -16.62 -21.62 -17.65
N VAL A 393 -17.00 -20.40 -18.00
CA VAL A 393 -17.93 -20.12 -19.06
C VAL A 393 -17.31 -19.16 -20.06
N GLN A 394 -17.41 -19.44 -21.34
CA GLN A 394 -17.11 -18.46 -22.38
C GLN A 394 -18.29 -17.50 -22.52
N LEU A 395 -18.09 -16.20 -22.24
CA LEU A 395 -19.18 -15.21 -22.21
C LEU A 395 -19.80 -14.96 -23.60
N ARG A 396 -19.05 -15.17 -24.65
CA ARG A 396 -19.56 -15.24 -26.01
C ARG A 396 -19.24 -16.61 -26.56
N ASN A 397 -20.12 -17.14 -27.37
CA ASN A 397 -19.92 -18.45 -28.02
C ASN A 397 -18.73 -18.46 -29.00
N LYS A 398 -18.10 -17.32 -29.23
CA LYS A 398 -16.92 -17.16 -30.09
C LYS A 398 -16.11 -15.93 -29.70
N ASP A 399 -14.86 -15.95 -30.06
CA ASP A 399 -14.00 -14.77 -29.99
C ASP A 399 -14.51 -13.66 -30.89
N PHE A 400 -14.22 -12.41 -30.59
CA PHE A 400 -14.56 -11.27 -31.41
C PHE A 400 -13.33 -10.41 -31.73
N THR A 401 -13.39 -9.66 -32.83
CA THR A 401 -12.28 -8.85 -33.32
C THR A 401 -12.55 -7.38 -33.08
N ILE A 402 -11.56 -6.69 -32.54
CA ILE A 402 -11.48 -5.23 -32.55
C ILE A 402 -10.76 -4.84 -33.83
N ALA A 403 -11.50 -4.29 -34.79
CA ALA A 403 -10.96 -3.86 -36.07
C ALA A 403 -10.23 -2.50 -35.95
N THR A 404 -9.44 -2.13 -36.96
CA THR A 404 -8.61 -0.92 -36.96
C THR A 404 -9.41 0.37 -36.70
N ASP A 405 -10.63 0.47 -37.22
CA ASP A 405 -11.51 1.63 -37.03
C ASP A 405 -12.12 1.74 -35.67
N ALA A 406 -12.08 0.66 -34.88
CA ALA A 406 -12.57 0.55 -33.48
C ALA A 406 -11.46 0.70 -32.44
N VAL A 407 -10.20 0.79 -32.85
CA VAL A 407 -9.06 0.96 -31.95
C VAL A 407 -9.23 2.22 -31.08
N GLY A 408 -8.97 2.08 -29.78
CA GLY A 408 -9.09 3.15 -28.79
C GLY A 408 -10.53 3.51 -28.38
N LYS A 409 -11.54 2.94 -29.05
CA LYS A 409 -12.95 3.19 -28.74
C LYS A 409 -13.51 2.10 -27.82
N TRP A 410 -14.44 2.48 -26.94
CA TRP A 410 -15.19 1.53 -26.15
C TRP A 410 -16.22 0.77 -27.01
N ILE A 411 -16.12 -0.54 -27.01
CA ILE A 411 -17.06 -1.45 -27.64
C ILE A 411 -17.94 -2.01 -26.55
N TYR A 412 -19.23 -1.69 -26.57
CA TYR A 412 -20.20 -2.20 -25.64
C TYR A 412 -20.61 -3.62 -26.06
N MET A 413 -20.55 -4.53 -25.08
CA MET A 413 -21.05 -5.89 -25.30
C MET A 413 -22.58 -5.86 -25.32
N PRO A 414 -23.22 -6.51 -26.29
CA PRO A 414 -24.69 -6.52 -26.38
C PRO A 414 -25.32 -7.37 -25.27
N GLU A 415 -24.56 -8.30 -24.72
CA GLU A 415 -25.02 -9.21 -23.69
C GLU A 415 -25.10 -8.51 -22.32
N GLN A 416 -26.16 -8.80 -21.57
CA GLN A 416 -26.35 -8.39 -20.19
C GLN A 416 -26.36 -9.62 -19.30
N PHE A 417 -25.70 -9.55 -18.16
CA PHE A 417 -25.56 -10.67 -17.24
C PHE A 417 -26.26 -10.32 -15.92
N GLU A 418 -27.32 -11.06 -15.58
CA GLU A 418 -27.99 -10.90 -14.32
C GLU A 418 -27.29 -11.67 -13.22
N CYS A 419 -27.07 -11.01 -12.07
CA CYS A 419 -26.49 -11.62 -10.89
C CYS A 419 -27.51 -12.58 -10.25
N ALA A 420 -27.23 -13.87 -10.30
CA ALA A 420 -28.03 -14.94 -9.74
C ALA A 420 -27.16 -15.92 -8.93
N ALA A 421 -27.81 -16.81 -8.15
CA ALA A 421 -27.08 -17.87 -7.45
C ALA A 421 -26.37 -18.81 -8.45
N PRO A 422 -25.23 -19.38 -8.06
CA PRO A 422 -24.58 -19.35 -6.74
C PRO A 422 -23.81 -18.04 -6.49
N PHE A 423 -23.87 -17.54 -5.24
CA PHE A 423 -23.18 -16.30 -4.87
C PHE A 423 -21.83 -16.60 -4.25
N GLY A 424 -20.85 -15.71 -4.49
CA GLY A 424 -19.52 -15.86 -3.95
C GLY A 424 -18.48 -14.96 -4.64
N PHE A 425 -17.26 -15.48 -4.70
CA PHE A 425 -16.16 -14.84 -5.44
C PHE A 425 -16.08 -15.41 -6.85
N GLU A 426 -16.09 -14.54 -7.81
CA GLU A 426 -16.14 -14.80 -9.24
C GLU A 426 -15.07 -13.99 -9.96
N MET A 427 -14.70 -14.38 -11.17
CA MET A 427 -13.65 -13.71 -11.93
C MET A 427 -14.00 -13.59 -13.40
N LEU A 428 -13.91 -12.40 -13.92
CA LEU A 428 -13.92 -12.14 -15.36
C LEU A 428 -12.48 -12.07 -15.87
N PHE A 429 -12.16 -12.85 -16.89
CA PHE A 429 -10.91 -12.81 -17.62
C PHE A 429 -11.18 -12.36 -19.05
N ALA A 430 -10.41 -11.41 -19.51
CA ALA A 430 -10.37 -11.03 -20.91
C ALA A 430 -8.93 -11.16 -21.41
N TYR A 431 -8.79 -11.74 -22.59
CA TYR A 431 -7.52 -11.96 -23.26
C TYR A 431 -7.59 -11.36 -24.65
N ALA A 432 -6.52 -10.72 -25.09
CA ALA A 432 -6.40 -10.20 -26.46
C ALA A 432 -5.08 -10.62 -27.10
N THR A 433 -5.11 -10.86 -28.40
CA THR A 433 -3.93 -11.17 -29.19
C THR A 433 -4.06 -10.56 -30.58
N GLU A 434 -2.95 -10.13 -31.18
CA GLU A 434 -2.90 -9.73 -32.60
C GLU A 434 -3.09 -10.92 -33.55
N GLY A 435 -3.00 -12.15 -33.03
CA GLY A 435 -3.25 -13.40 -33.76
C GLY A 435 -4.65 -13.97 -33.53
N LYS A 436 -4.73 -15.29 -33.49
CA LYS A 436 -5.96 -16.05 -33.23
C LYS A 436 -5.76 -17.01 -32.07
N PHE A 437 -6.77 -17.15 -31.24
CA PHE A 437 -6.83 -18.22 -30.23
C PHE A 437 -7.15 -19.56 -30.89
N LYS A 438 -6.60 -20.65 -30.33
CA LYS A 438 -7.04 -21.99 -30.70
C LYS A 438 -8.49 -22.17 -30.27
N PRO A 439 -9.31 -22.93 -31.05
CA PRO A 439 -10.63 -23.33 -30.60
C PRO A 439 -10.57 -24.04 -29.24
N ILE A 440 -11.56 -23.82 -28.40
CA ILE A 440 -11.70 -24.55 -27.15
C ILE A 440 -12.33 -25.91 -27.47
N GLU A 441 -11.58 -26.97 -27.25
CA GLU A 441 -11.97 -28.33 -27.68
C GLU A 441 -13.03 -28.96 -26.79
N LYS A 442 -12.92 -28.75 -25.46
CA LYS A 442 -13.81 -29.38 -24.48
C LYS A 442 -14.84 -28.38 -23.98
N THR A 443 -15.97 -28.34 -24.61
CA THR A 443 -17.08 -27.45 -24.24
C THR A 443 -18.41 -28.24 -24.11
N GLN A 444 -19.31 -27.70 -23.29
CA GLN A 444 -20.67 -28.17 -23.14
C GLN A 444 -21.61 -26.96 -23.19
N SER A 445 -22.56 -26.97 -24.10
CA SER A 445 -23.60 -25.93 -24.16
C SER A 445 -24.76 -26.28 -23.27
N GLN A 446 -25.15 -25.38 -22.37
CA GLN A 446 -26.29 -25.52 -21.49
C GLN A 446 -26.94 -24.16 -21.24
N ASN A 447 -28.25 -24.05 -21.37
CA ASN A 447 -29.01 -22.82 -21.11
C ASN A 447 -28.48 -21.56 -21.85
N GLY A 448 -27.97 -21.72 -23.07
CA GLY A 448 -27.40 -20.61 -23.85
C GLY A 448 -25.95 -20.23 -23.51
N PHE A 449 -25.36 -20.88 -22.53
CA PHE A 449 -23.97 -20.68 -22.14
C PHE A 449 -23.06 -21.80 -22.65
N THR A 450 -21.82 -21.46 -22.98
CA THR A 450 -20.78 -22.43 -23.35
C THR A 450 -19.88 -22.65 -22.13
N PHE A 451 -20.11 -23.76 -21.43
CA PHE A 451 -19.23 -24.20 -20.34
C PHE A 451 -17.94 -24.80 -20.89
N ILE A 452 -16.84 -24.47 -20.30
CA ILE A 452 -15.50 -24.95 -20.66
C ILE A 452 -15.14 -26.04 -19.66
N LEU A 453 -14.89 -27.24 -20.18
CA LEU A 453 -14.50 -28.42 -19.38
C LEU A 453 -12.99 -28.60 -19.32
N ASP A 454 -12.23 -27.67 -19.85
CA ASP A 454 -10.79 -27.66 -19.90
C ASP A 454 -10.17 -26.76 -18.81
N GLU A 455 -8.89 -26.92 -18.51
CA GLU A 455 -8.17 -26.06 -17.58
C GLU A 455 -7.98 -24.65 -18.18
N LEU A 456 -8.05 -23.61 -17.35
CA LEU A 456 -7.95 -22.21 -17.79
C LEU A 456 -6.69 -21.92 -18.61
N LYS A 457 -5.54 -22.58 -18.30
CA LYS A 457 -4.30 -22.45 -19.07
C LYS A 457 -4.43 -22.86 -20.55
N ASN A 458 -5.30 -23.83 -20.86
CA ASN A 458 -5.52 -24.31 -22.22
C ASN A 458 -6.45 -23.40 -23.01
N VAL A 459 -7.29 -22.62 -22.31
CA VAL A 459 -8.26 -21.71 -22.92
C VAL A 459 -7.58 -20.54 -23.64
N VAL A 460 -6.35 -20.21 -23.25
CA VAL A 460 -5.57 -19.09 -23.83
C VAL A 460 -4.54 -19.53 -24.85
N ALA A 461 -4.54 -20.80 -25.26
CA ALA A 461 -3.60 -21.29 -26.27
C ALA A 461 -3.78 -20.55 -27.61
N LEU A 462 -2.65 -20.15 -28.23
CA LEU A 462 -2.63 -19.42 -29.49
C LEU A 462 -2.37 -20.34 -30.69
N THR A 463 -2.92 -19.97 -31.82
CA THR A 463 -2.55 -20.58 -33.12
C THR A 463 -1.31 -19.85 -33.62
N THR A 464 -0.16 -20.52 -33.64
CA THR A 464 1.07 -19.97 -34.21
C THR A 464 1.15 -20.34 -35.69
N GLU A 465 0.89 -19.38 -36.59
CA GLU A 465 1.01 -19.62 -38.02
C GLU A 465 2.44 -19.51 -38.55
N ASN A 466 3.42 -18.98 -37.81
CA ASN A 466 4.81 -18.81 -38.30
C ASN A 466 5.90 -18.83 -37.19
N GLY A 467 5.75 -19.61 -36.17
CA GLY A 467 6.82 -19.82 -35.17
C GLY A 467 7.18 -18.60 -34.30
N GLY A 468 6.49 -17.47 -34.46
CA GLY A 468 6.66 -16.28 -33.62
C GLY A 468 5.93 -16.41 -32.27
N LYS A 469 6.54 -15.95 -31.18
CA LYS A 469 5.85 -15.80 -29.90
C LYS A 469 4.80 -14.70 -30.04
N LEU A 470 3.53 -15.08 -30.21
CA LEU A 470 2.42 -14.12 -30.13
C LEU A 470 2.24 -13.69 -28.67
N LYS A 471 2.16 -12.38 -28.47
CA LYS A 471 1.88 -11.80 -27.14
C LYS A 471 0.39 -11.84 -26.84
N ILE A 472 0.05 -12.04 -25.57
CA ILE A 472 -1.33 -12.01 -25.07
C ILE A 472 -1.43 -10.87 -24.05
N ALA A 473 -2.27 -9.88 -24.35
CA ALA A 473 -2.71 -8.92 -23.35
C ALA A 473 -3.81 -9.53 -22.48
N ARG A 474 -3.81 -9.22 -21.20
CA ARG A 474 -4.74 -9.77 -20.22
C ARG A 474 -5.34 -8.67 -19.36
N CYS A 475 -6.64 -8.74 -19.11
CA CYS A 475 -7.33 -7.94 -18.13
C CYS A 475 -8.19 -8.86 -17.24
N THR A 476 -8.22 -8.61 -15.93
CA THR A 476 -9.02 -9.39 -14.98
C THR A 476 -9.86 -8.48 -14.10
N ILE A 477 -11.12 -8.84 -13.86
CA ILE A 477 -12.02 -8.14 -12.96
C ILE A 477 -12.52 -9.12 -11.90
N PRO A 478 -12.09 -8.99 -10.64
CA PRO A 478 -12.69 -9.71 -9.53
C PRO A 478 -14.14 -9.24 -9.29
N ILE A 479 -15.04 -10.18 -9.11
CA ILE A 479 -16.46 -9.90 -8.88
C ILE A 479 -16.90 -10.62 -7.61
N THR A 480 -17.53 -9.88 -6.70
CA THR A 480 -18.16 -10.46 -5.52
C THR A 480 -19.66 -10.39 -5.68
N THR A 481 -20.33 -11.55 -5.74
CA THR A 481 -21.79 -11.65 -5.82
C THR A 481 -22.40 -11.96 -4.46
N GLN A 482 -23.56 -11.41 -4.18
CA GLN A 482 -24.24 -11.54 -2.89
C GLN A 482 -25.76 -11.70 -3.09
N PRO A 483 -26.44 -12.49 -2.23
CA PRO A 483 -27.88 -12.56 -2.25
C PRO A 483 -28.49 -11.19 -1.93
N ARG A 484 -29.70 -10.97 -2.36
CA ARG A 484 -30.49 -9.79 -2.00
C ARG A 484 -30.70 -9.83 -0.48
N ARG A 485 -30.38 -8.75 0.21
CA ARG A 485 -30.78 -8.66 1.62
C ARG A 485 -32.28 -8.60 1.67
N ASN A 486 -32.92 -9.60 2.25
CA ASN A 486 -34.34 -9.49 2.62
C ASN A 486 -34.45 -8.22 3.48
N ALA A 487 -35.27 -7.27 3.07
CA ALA A 487 -35.62 -6.15 3.91
C ALA A 487 -36.20 -6.72 5.23
N PRO A 488 -35.82 -6.14 6.40
CA PRO A 488 -36.36 -6.59 7.68
C PRO A 488 -37.86 -6.43 7.74
#